data_273426ac0a63ac9d2153c6d8fb63dc82
#
_entry.id   273426ac0a63ac9d2153c6d8fb63dc82
#
_cell.length_a   1.000
_cell.length_b   1.000
_cell.length_c   1.000
_cell.angle_alpha   90.00
_cell.angle_beta   90.00
_cell.angle_gamma   90.00
#
_symmetry.space_group_name_H-M   'P 1'
#
loop_
_entity.id
_entity.type
_entity.pdbx_description
1 polymer ?
#
loop_
_entity_poly.entity_id
_entity_poly.type
_entity_poly.pdbx_seq_one_letter_code
_entity_poly.pdbx_strand_id
1 'polypeptide(L)'
;MLFGCGLRLFECLQLRVRDFNFEVNFLTVHGKEKKDRTVPLPESIIPELKAQMKVVGELHEQDLAAGYEGVFLDDAVETKYPNAPKEYIHQWFFPQKYLTTTAENGERRRYHLHESDFQEALYHAVRKAKIPKKVTSHIFRHSFATHLLQAGYDIRVIQKLLGHASLKTTMIYTHCVPVRTVKEARSPLDF
;
A
#
# COMPACT_ATOMS: atom_id res chain seq x y z
N MET A 1 0.72 4.84 -4.74
CA MET A 1 0.96 4.00 -3.54
C MET A 1 2.23 3.15 -3.65
N LEU A 2 2.38 2.22 -4.62
CA LEU A 2 3.56 1.35 -4.72
C LEU A 2 4.89 2.13 -4.86
N PHE A 3 4.91 3.15 -5.72
CA PHE A 3 6.08 4.03 -5.90
C PHE A 3 6.13 5.10 -4.81
N GLY A 4 5.04 5.85 -4.57
CA GLY A 4 5.07 7.02 -3.67
C GLY A 4 5.22 6.68 -2.18
N CYS A 5 4.80 5.48 -1.74
CA CYS A 5 4.87 5.02 -0.35
C CYS A 5 5.73 3.76 -0.18
N GLY A 6 6.30 3.23 -1.27
CA GLY A 6 7.14 2.03 -1.25
C GLY A 6 6.43 0.76 -0.78
N LEU A 7 5.11 0.63 -0.95
CA LEU A 7 4.35 -0.52 -0.49
C LEU A 7 4.66 -1.78 -1.31
N ARG A 8 4.50 -2.95 -0.66
CA ARG A 8 4.34 -4.22 -1.38
C ARG A 8 2.94 -4.27 -2.02
N LEU A 9 2.78 -5.07 -3.08
CA LEU A 9 1.48 -5.16 -3.76
C LEU A 9 0.36 -5.53 -2.80
N PHE A 10 0.50 -6.60 -2.04
CA PHE A 10 -0.53 -7.02 -1.08
C PHE A 10 -0.75 -6.01 0.05
N GLU A 11 0.29 -5.32 0.53
CA GLU A 11 0.12 -4.22 1.48
C GLU A 11 -0.77 -3.12 0.90
N CYS A 12 -0.61 -2.83 -0.40
CA CYS A 12 -1.42 -1.83 -1.09
C CYS A 12 -2.87 -2.31 -1.30
N LEU A 13 -3.06 -3.54 -1.78
CA LEU A 13 -4.40 -4.10 -2.06
C LEU A 13 -5.24 -4.28 -0.79
N GLN A 14 -4.59 -4.56 0.33
CA GLN A 14 -5.22 -4.81 1.63
C GLN A 14 -5.40 -3.55 2.49
N LEU A 15 -5.17 -2.36 1.93
CA LEU A 15 -5.45 -1.11 2.63
C LEU A 15 -6.95 -0.96 2.91
N ARG A 16 -7.25 -0.45 4.10
CA ARG A 16 -8.61 -0.12 4.53
C ARG A 16 -8.78 1.39 4.69
N VAL A 17 -10.00 1.85 4.75
CA VAL A 17 -10.34 3.26 4.96
C VAL A 17 -9.62 3.83 6.19
N ARG A 18 -9.61 3.10 7.32
CA ARG A 18 -8.99 3.51 8.58
C ARG A 18 -7.48 3.69 8.54
N ASP A 19 -6.81 3.15 7.51
CA ASP A 19 -5.34 3.18 7.44
C ASP A 19 -4.81 4.55 7.01
N PHE A 20 -5.68 5.41 6.49
CA PHE A 20 -5.36 6.74 5.99
C PHE A 20 -5.60 7.81 7.04
N ASN A 21 -4.58 8.60 7.35
CA ASN A 21 -4.71 9.81 8.14
C ASN A 21 -4.32 11.01 7.26
N PHE A 22 -5.34 11.69 6.73
CA PHE A 22 -5.16 12.86 5.85
C PHE A 22 -4.89 14.16 6.60
N GLU A 23 -5.04 14.21 7.93
CA GLU A 23 -4.76 15.38 8.74
C GLU A 23 -3.25 15.60 8.89
N VAL A 24 -2.54 14.49 9.08
CA VAL A 24 -1.08 14.46 9.24
C VAL A 24 -0.34 13.86 8.04
N ASN A 25 -1.06 13.54 6.96
CA ASN A 25 -0.53 12.95 5.72
C ASN A 25 0.28 11.66 5.94
N PHE A 26 -0.23 10.75 6.77
CA PHE A 26 0.37 9.44 7.01
C PHE A 26 -0.57 8.29 6.65
N LEU A 27 0.04 7.18 6.26
CA LEU A 27 -0.59 5.91 6.02
C LEU A 27 -0.05 4.88 7.00
N THR A 28 -0.92 4.15 7.67
CA THR A 28 -0.57 2.96 8.45
C THR A 28 -0.53 1.76 7.54
N VAL A 29 0.57 1.02 7.56
CA VAL A 29 0.75 -0.20 6.76
C VAL A 29 0.91 -1.38 7.71
N HIS A 30 -0.03 -2.31 7.64
CA HIS A 30 -0.01 -3.51 8.46
C HIS A 30 1.00 -4.51 7.92
N GLY A 31 1.97 -4.86 8.76
CA GLY A 31 3.04 -5.79 8.44
C GLY A 31 2.74 -7.23 8.86
N LYS A 32 3.51 -8.18 8.33
CA LYS A 32 3.51 -9.54 8.87
C LYS A 32 3.91 -9.51 10.35
N GLU A 33 3.37 -10.42 11.16
CA GLU A 33 3.65 -10.54 12.60
C GLU A 33 3.27 -9.29 13.43
N LYS A 34 2.22 -8.54 13.01
CA LYS A 34 1.74 -7.33 13.70
C LYS A 34 2.81 -6.24 13.86
N LYS A 35 3.76 -6.17 12.94
CA LYS A 35 4.77 -5.10 12.86
C LYS A 35 4.28 -4.00 11.93
N ASP A 36 3.40 -3.16 12.45
CA ASP A 36 2.86 -2.04 11.71
C ASP A 36 3.92 -0.94 11.56
N ARG A 37 3.81 -0.20 10.46
CA ARG A 37 4.65 0.98 10.21
C ARG A 37 3.82 2.11 9.62
N THR A 38 4.26 3.33 9.85
CA THR A 38 3.70 4.50 9.20
C THR A 38 4.61 4.96 8.05
N VAL A 39 4.01 5.35 6.94
CA VAL A 39 4.70 5.93 5.79
C VAL A 39 4.03 7.24 5.40
N PRO A 40 4.78 8.24 4.95
CA PRO A 40 4.19 9.51 4.51
C PRO A 40 3.38 9.30 3.23
N LEU A 41 2.24 10.01 3.13
CA LEU A 41 1.46 10.13 1.91
C LEU A 41 2.04 11.26 1.05
N PRO A 42 2.37 11.02 -0.23
CA PRO A 42 2.78 12.10 -1.13
C PRO A 42 1.63 13.08 -1.33
N GLU A 43 1.89 14.37 -1.11
CA GLU A 43 0.87 15.42 -1.24
C GLU A 43 0.21 15.45 -2.62
N SER A 44 1.00 15.14 -3.65
CA SER A 44 0.55 15.15 -5.06
C SER A 44 -0.56 14.14 -5.37
N ILE A 45 -0.76 13.09 -4.56
CA ILE A 45 -1.79 12.07 -4.78
C ILE A 45 -2.94 12.15 -3.77
N ILE A 46 -2.90 13.09 -2.83
CA ILE A 46 -3.97 13.24 -1.81
C ILE A 46 -5.34 13.50 -2.45
N PRO A 47 -5.47 14.36 -3.49
CA PRO A 47 -6.76 14.57 -4.14
C PRO A 47 -7.37 13.29 -4.70
N GLU A 48 -6.58 12.46 -5.37
CA GLU A 48 -7.01 11.18 -5.95
C GLU A 48 -7.37 10.17 -4.85
N LEU A 49 -6.61 10.14 -3.75
CA LEU A 49 -6.93 9.27 -2.62
C LEU A 49 -8.25 9.67 -1.96
N LYS A 50 -8.52 10.98 -1.80
CA LYS A 50 -9.80 11.48 -1.29
C LYS A 50 -10.96 11.17 -2.25
N ALA A 51 -10.73 11.29 -3.55
CA ALA A 51 -11.72 10.91 -4.55
C ALA A 51 -12.04 9.40 -4.47
N GLN A 52 -11.02 8.55 -4.31
CA GLN A 52 -11.22 7.11 -4.11
C GLN A 52 -11.98 6.81 -2.81
N MET A 53 -11.70 7.53 -1.71
CA MET A 53 -12.47 7.41 -0.46
C MET A 53 -13.97 7.66 -0.68
N LYS A 54 -14.30 8.66 -1.49
CA LYS A 54 -15.70 8.97 -1.83
C LYS A 54 -16.35 7.82 -2.61
N VAL A 55 -15.64 7.27 -3.61
CA VAL A 55 -16.12 6.10 -4.36
C VAL A 55 -16.35 4.90 -3.45
N VAL A 56 -15.46 4.65 -2.49
CA VAL A 56 -15.62 3.57 -1.50
C VAL A 56 -16.84 3.82 -0.61
N GLY A 57 -17.09 5.07 -0.21
CA GLY A 57 -18.28 5.44 0.58
C GLY A 57 -19.59 5.17 -0.18
N GLU A 58 -19.66 5.63 -1.43
CA GLU A 58 -20.84 5.41 -2.29
C GLU A 58 -21.10 3.91 -2.53
N LEU A 59 -20.03 3.13 -2.77
CA LEU A 59 -20.14 1.68 -2.94
C LEU A 59 -20.60 0.99 -1.65
N HIS A 60 -20.08 1.41 -0.51
CA HIS A 60 -20.45 0.89 0.80
C HIS A 60 -21.93 1.11 1.11
N GLU A 61 -22.48 2.30 0.83
CA GLU A 61 -23.90 2.60 0.98
C GLU A 61 -24.77 1.70 0.07
N GLN A 62 -24.35 1.48 -1.17
CA GLN A 62 -25.02 0.57 -2.10
C GLN A 62 -25.00 -0.88 -1.59
N ASP A 63 -23.89 -1.34 -1.08
CA ASP A 63 -23.74 -2.69 -0.52
C ASP A 63 -24.62 -2.90 0.70
N LEU A 64 -24.69 -1.91 1.61
CA LEU A 64 -25.58 -1.96 2.77
C LEU A 64 -27.05 -2.03 2.33
N ALA A 65 -27.45 -1.24 1.36
CA ALA A 65 -28.82 -1.26 0.81
C ALA A 65 -29.15 -2.60 0.13
N ALA A 66 -28.16 -3.29 -0.44
CA ALA A 66 -28.28 -4.61 -1.07
C ALA A 66 -28.23 -5.78 -0.05
N GLY A 67 -28.10 -5.49 1.24
CA GLY A 67 -28.10 -6.50 2.30
C GLY A 67 -26.82 -7.36 2.32
N TYR A 68 -25.65 -6.74 2.07
CA TYR A 68 -24.39 -7.47 2.17
C TYR A 68 -23.94 -7.66 3.63
N GLU A 69 -23.10 -8.69 3.89
CA GLU A 69 -22.69 -9.07 5.24
C GLU A 69 -21.36 -8.44 5.69
N GLY A 70 -20.79 -7.56 4.90
CA GLY A 70 -19.59 -6.83 5.26
C GLY A 70 -18.32 -7.32 4.55
N VAL A 71 -17.19 -6.84 5.01
CA VAL A 71 -15.85 -7.29 4.61
C VAL A 71 -15.39 -8.42 5.53
N PHE A 72 -14.35 -9.14 5.11
CA PHE A 72 -13.71 -10.13 5.97
C PHE A 72 -12.77 -9.41 6.95
N LEU A 73 -12.89 -9.74 8.22
CA LEU A 73 -11.98 -9.35 9.30
C LEU A 73 -11.37 -10.61 9.92
N ASP A 74 -10.46 -10.41 10.87
CA ASP A 74 -9.95 -11.52 11.68
C ASP A 74 -11.08 -12.09 12.53
N ASP A 75 -11.21 -13.42 12.66
CA ASP A 75 -12.28 -14.11 13.37
C ASP A 75 -12.49 -13.58 14.80
N ALA A 76 -11.37 -13.29 15.50
CA ALA A 76 -11.43 -12.72 16.84
C ALA A 76 -12.09 -11.32 16.88
N VAL A 77 -11.95 -10.55 15.80
CA VAL A 77 -12.56 -9.22 15.66
C VAL A 77 -14.04 -9.37 15.35
N GLU A 78 -14.40 -10.23 14.40
CA GLU A 78 -15.79 -10.50 14.02
C GLU A 78 -16.59 -11.07 15.21
N THR A 79 -16.00 -11.99 15.98
CA THR A 79 -16.61 -12.54 17.19
C THR A 79 -16.86 -11.46 18.25
N LYS A 80 -15.89 -10.59 18.48
CA LYS A 80 -16.00 -9.55 19.52
C LYS A 80 -16.87 -8.38 19.09
N TYR A 81 -16.87 -8.04 17.81
CA TYR A 81 -17.56 -6.90 17.22
C TYR A 81 -18.34 -7.33 15.97
N PRO A 82 -19.53 -7.96 16.13
CA PRO A 82 -20.27 -8.55 15.00
C PRO A 82 -20.66 -7.54 13.90
N ASN A 83 -20.77 -6.26 14.23
CA ASN A 83 -21.11 -5.20 13.27
C ASN A 83 -19.87 -4.60 12.57
N ALA A 84 -18.67 -4.84 13.06
CA ALA A 84 -17.43 -4.28 12.51
C ALA A 84 -17.24 -4.56 11.01
N PRO A 85 -17.59 -5.75 10.46
CA PRO A 85 -17.50 -6.00 9.03
C PRO A 85 -18.30 -5.01 8.17
N LYS A 86 -19.39 -4.46 8.70
CA LYS A 86 -20.27 -3.49 8.00
C LYS A 86 -19.91 -2.03 8.25
N GLU A 87 -18.95 -1.74 9.13
CA GLU A 87 -18.51 -0.37 9.38
C GLU A 87 -17.66 0.18 8.25
N TYR A 88 -17.85 1.46 7.92
CA TYR A 88 -17.12 2.14 6.83
C TYR A 88 -15.61 2.08 7.00
N ILE A 89 -15.12 2.27 8.23
CA ILE A 89 -13.68 2.30 8.52
C ILE A 89 -12.94 0.99 8.20
N HIS A 90 -13.68 -0.13 8.17
CA HIS A 90 -13.15 -1.45 7.85
C HIS A 90 -13.20 -1.80 6.37
N GLN A 91 -13.87 -0.98 5.54
CA GLN A 91 -13.98 -1.25 4.11
C GLN A 91 -12.62 -1.21 3.42
N TRP A 92 -12.48 -2.05 2.36
CA TRP A 92 -11.29 -2.05 1.55
C TRP A 92 -11.17 -0.75 0.76
N PHE A 93 -9.99 -0.15 0.75
CA PHE A 93 -9.72 1.05 -0.04
C PHE A 93 -9.71 0.77 -1.54
N PHE A 94 -9.29 -0.44 -1.93
CA PHE A 94 -9.39 -0.96 -3.29
C PHE A 94 -10.32 -2.18 -3.31
N PRO A 95 -11.64 -1.99 -3.30
CA PRO A 95 -12.60 -3.08 -3.30
C PRO A 95 -12.68 -3.76 -4.65
N GLN A 96 -13.02 -5.05 -4.67
CA GLN A 96 -13.46 -5.74 -5.89
C GLN A 96 -14.75 -5.13 -6.43
N LYS A 97 -14.97 -5.28 -7.75
CA LYS A 97 -16.17 -4.78 -8.42
C LYS A 97 -17.45 -5.49 -7.96
N TYR A 98 -17.36 -6.79 -7.72
CA TYR A 98 -18.52 -7.63 -7.37
C TYR A 98 -18.39 -8.19 -5.96
N LEU A 99 -19.54 -8.47 -5.32
CA LEU A 99 -19.58 -9.20 -4.06
C LEU A 99 -19.27 -10.67 -4.32
N THR A 100 -18.56 -11.28 -3.38
CA THR A 100 -18.28 -12.73 -3.35
C THR A 100 -19.28 -13.41 -2.44
N THR A 101 -19.88 -14.51 -2.91
CA THR A 101 -20.71 -15.35 -2.07
C THR A 101 -19.82 -16.41 -1.42
N THR A 102 -19.85 -16.50 -0.09
CA THR A 102 -19.09 -17.50 0.65
C THR A 102 -19.71 -18.89 0.45
N ALA A 103 -18.87 -19.91 0.29
CA ALA A 103 -19.34 -21.28 0.10
C ALA A 103 -19.94 -21.91 1.35
N GLU A 104 -19.52 -21.43 2.55
CA GLU A 104 -19.90 -22.04 3.83
C GLU A 104 -21.33 -21.67 4.25
N ASN A 105 -21.70 -20.41 4.15
CA ASN A 105 -22.96 -19.89 4.69
C ASN A 105 -23.77 -19.05 3.68
N GLY A 106 -23.27 -18.91 2.43
CA GLY A 106 -23.95 -18.15 1.39
C GLY A 106 -23.93 -16.63 1.60
N GLU A 107 -23.16 -16.11 2.55
CA GLU A 107 -23.03 -14.67 2.80
C GLU A 107 -22.42 -13.96 1.61
N ARG A 108 -22.91 -12.76 1.33
CA ARG A 108 -22.37 -11.87 0.29
C ARG A 108 -21.42 -10.89 0.94
N ARG A 109 -20.13 -11.06 0.68
CA ARG A 109 -19.06 -10.25 1.27
C ARG A 109 -18.23 -9.56 0.20
N ARG A 110 -17.60 -8.43 0.54
CA ARG A 110 -16.70 -7.70 -0.35
C ARG A 110 -15.23 -8.02 -0.02
N TYR A 111 -14.51 -8.43 -1.07
CA TYR A 111 -13.07 -8.58 -1.03
C TYR A 111 -12.34 -7.33 -1.51
N HIS A 112 -11.03 -7.25 -1.24
CA HIS A 112 -10.15 -6.31 -1.91
C HIS A 112 -9.89 -6.73 -3.36
N LEU A 113 -9.43 -5.79 -4.17
CA LEU A 113 -9.03 -6.03 -5.56
C LEU A 113 -8.06 -7.22 -5.64
N HIS A 114 -8.29 -8.11 -6.60
CA HIS A 114 -7.44 -9.27 -6.77
C HIS A 114 -6.11 -8.90 -7.44
N GLU A 115 -5.05 -9.65 -7.12
CA GLU A 115 -3.73 -9.40 -7.70
C GLU A 115 -3.74 -9.50 -9.23
N SER A 116 -4.50 -10.42 -9.82
CA SER A 116 -4.62 -10.58 -11.27
C SER A 116 -5.13 -9.31 -11.96
N ASP A 117 -6.12 -8.64 -11.36
CA ASP A 117 -6.70 -7.42 -11.94
C ASP A 117 -5.67 -6.29 -11.98
N PHE A 118 -4.85 -6.19 -10.92
CA PHE A 118 -3.73 -5.26 -10.91
C PHE A 118 -2.67 -5.62 -11.97
N GLN A 119 -2.32 -6.91 -12.11
CA GLN A 119 -1.30 -7.35 -13.07
C GLN A 119 -1.78 -7.13 -14.50
N GLU A 120 -3.05 -7.36 -14.79
CA GLU A 120 -3.65 -7.09 -16.10
C GLU A 120 -3.64 -5.59 -16.42
N ALA A 121 -4.08 -4.75 -15.49
CA ALA A 121 -4.05 -3.30 -15.64
C ALA A 121 -2.62 -2.78 -15.86
N LEU A 122 -1.64 -3.30 -15.11
CA LEU A 122 -0.23 -2.96 -15.27
C LEU A 122 0.29 -3.37 -16.65
N TYR A 123 -0.03 -4.58 -17.10
CA TYR A 123 0.36 -5.07 -18.43
C TYR A 123 -0.15 -4.14 -19.53
N HIS A 124 -1.43 -3.76 -19.50
CA HIS A 124 -2.01 -2.84 -20.47
C HIS A 124 -1.36 -1.44 -20.40
N ALA A 125 -1.11 -0.93 -19.21
CA ALA A 125 -0.46 0.38 -19.01
C ALA A 125 0.97 0.40 -19.60
N VAL A 126 1.76 -0.65 -19.36
CA VAL A 126 3.12 -0.79 -19.89
C VAL A 126 3.12 -0.84 -21.42
N ARG A 127 2.18 -1.59 -22.01
CA ARG A 127 2.04 -1.65 -23.48
C ARG A 127 1.62 -0.31 -24.08
N LYS A 128 0.64 0.36 -23.46
CA LYS A 128 0.18 1.69 -23.88
C LYS A 128 1.32 2.73 -23.83
N ALA A 129 2.16 2.64 -22.79
CA ALA A 129 3.34 3.50 -22.64
C ALA A 129 4.52 3.11 -23.53
N LYS A 130 4.41 2.03 -24.32
CA LYS A 130 5.47 1.51 -25.20
C LYS A 130 6.80 1.25 -24.47
N ILE A 131 6.74 0.82 -23.20
CA ILE A 131 7.93 0.52 -22.40
C ILE A 131 8.48 -0.86 -22.84
N PRO A 132 9.71 -0.95 -23.42
CA PRO A 132 10.24 -2.20 -23.95
C PRO A 132 10.86 -3.11 -22.87
N LYS A 133 10.45 -2.95 -21.61
CA LYS A 133 10.99 -3.69 -20.46
C LYS A 133 9.86 -4.33 -19.68
N LYS A 134 10.16 -5.47 -19.02
CA LYS A 134 9.25 -6.07 -18.08
C LYS A 134 9.11 -5.17 -16.86
N VAL A 135 7.88 -4.73 -16.56
CA VAL A 135 7.55 -3.95 -15.36
C VAL A 135 6.73 -4.83 -14.43
N THR A 136 7.08 -4.84 -13.15
CA THR A 136 6.38 -5.57 -12.09
C THR A 136 6.09 -4.63 -10.92
N SER A 137 5.18 -5.02 -10.04
CA SER A 137 4.88 -4.25 -8.81
C SER A 137 6.12 -3.99 -7.95
N HIS A 138 7.07 -4.92 -7.92
CA HIS A 138 8.33 -4.77 -7.18
C HIS A 138 9.22 -3.66 -7.72
N ILE A 139 9.19 -3.37 -9.03
CA ILE A 139 9.99 -2.30 -9.63
C ILE A 139 9.60 -0.94 -9.04
N PHE A 140 8.32 -0.69 -8.78
CA PHE A 140 7.88 0.56 -8.17
C PHE A 140 8.50 0.75 -6.77
N ARG A 141 8.51 -0.30 -5.97
CA ARG A 141 9.11 -0.26 -4.63
C ARG A 141 10.65 -0.17 -4.70
N HIS A 142 11.30 -0.83 -5.66
CA HIS A 142 12.73 -0.64 -5.93
C HIS A 142 13.04 0.81 -6.30
N SER A 143 12.24 1.39 -7.20
CA SER A 143 12.40 2.78 -7.62
C SER A 143 12.23 3.74 -6.43
N PHE A 144 11.24 3.53 -5.55
CA PHE A 144 11.09 4.31 -4.32
C PHE A 144 12.37 4.29 -3.47
N ALA A 145 12.91 3.10 -3.18
CA ALA A 145 14.12 2.97 -2.37
C ALA A 145 15.33 3.64 -3.02
N THR A 146 15.51 3.44 -4.33
CA THR A 146 16.62 4.00 -5.09
C THR A 146 16.57 5.53 -5.13
N HIS A 147 15.39 6.13 -5.36
CA HIS A 147 15.23 7.58 -5.37
C HIS A 147 15.48 8.20 -4.00
N LEU A 148 15.05 7.55 -2.92
CA LEU A 148 15.36 8.03 -1.55
C LEU A 148 16.88 7.99 -1.28
N LEU A 149 17.56 6.92 -1.70
CA LEU A 149 19.02 6.85 -1.58
C LEU A 149 19.72 7.95 -2.40
N GLN A 150 19.28 8.17 -3.64
CA GLN A 150 19.81 9.23 -4.52
C GLN A 150 19.56 10.62 -3.93
N ALA A 151 18.46 10.80 -3.22
CA ALA A 151 18.14 12.05 -2.49
C ALA A 151 18.92 12.18 -1.16
N GLY A 152 19.79 11.22 -0.82
CA GLY A 152 20.65 11.28 0.37
C GLY A 152 19.97 10.85 1.67
N TYR A 153 18.83 10.17 1.62
CA TYR A 153 18.20 9.62 2.82
C TYR A 153 19.05 8.50 3.43
N ASP A 154 19.11 8.49 4.76
CA ASP A 154 19.79 7.45 5.50
C ASP A 154 19.18 6.07 5.24
N ILE A 155 20.02 5.04 5.07
CA ILE A 155 19.56 3.69 4.73
C ILE A 155 18.71 3.05 5.84
N ARG A 156 18.88 3.45 7.10
CA ARG A 156 18.04 3.00 8.22
C ARG A 156 16.64 3.58 8.14
N VAL A 157 16.53 4.84 7.69
CA VAL A 157 15.22 5.46 7.42
C VAL A 157 14.51 4.70 6.32
N ILE A 158 15.21 4.40 5.22
CA ILE A 158 14.66 3.63 4.10
C ILE A 158 14.26 2.21 4.55
N GLN A 159 15.10 1.55 5.35
CA GLN A 159 14.78 0.25 5.95
C GLN A 159 13.46 0.30 6.73
N LYS A 160 13.28 1.31 7.57
CA LYS A 160 12.07 1.52 8.38
C LYS A 160 10.84 1.77 7.50
N LEU A 161 10.92 2.66 6.52
CA LEU A 161 9.84 2.95 5.59
C LEU A 161 9.41 1.72 4.78
N LEU A 162 10.37 0.92 4.33
CA LEU A 162 10.10 -0.32 3.62
C LEU A 162 9.61 -1.46 4.53
N GLY A 163 9.81 -1.39 5.84
CA GLY A 163 9.49 -2.47 6.76
C GLY A 163 10.35 -3.72 6.52
N HIS A 164 11.66 -3.53 6.27
CA HIS A 164 12.60 -4.63 6.15
C HIS A 164 13.11 -5.03 7.54
N ALA A 165 12.94 -6.30 7.91
CA ALA A 165 13.44 -6.83 9.17
C ALA A 165 14.97 -6.77 9.25
N SER A 166 15.68 -6.95 8.12
CA SER A 166 17.14 -6.91 8.04
C SER A 166 17.62 -5.76 7.17
N LEU A 167 18.67 -5.06 7.63
CA LEU A 167 19.36 -4.04 6.85
C LEU A 167 19.94 -4.62 5.55
N LYS A 168 20.39 -5.89 5.58
CA LYS A 168 20.93 -6.58 4.40
C LYS A 168 19.96 -6.54 3.22
N THR A 169 18.65 -6.64 3.49
CA THR A 169 17.61 -6.55 2.45
C THR A 169 17.55 -5.14 1.84
N THR A 170 17.87 -4.09 2.59
CA THR A 170 17.88 -2.71 2.10
C THR A 170 19.18 -2.38 1.38
N MET A 171 20.29 -3.01 1.77
CA MET A 171 21.61 -2.81 1.14
C MET A 171 21.64 -3.17 -0.35
N ILE A 172 20.73 -4.00 -0.84
CA ILE A 172 20.65 -4.32 -2.28
C ILE A 172 20.43 -3.07 -3.15
N TYR A 173 19.88 -2.00 -2.60
CA TYR A 173 19.63 -0.75 -3.34
C TYR A 173 20.87 0.12 -3.46
N THR A 174 21.89 -0.07 -2.63
CA THR A 174 23.11 0.75 -2.65
C THR A 174 23.90 0.60 -3.94
N HIS A 175 23.80 -0.58 -4.59
CA HIS A 175 24.44 -0.80 -5.90
C HIS A 175 23.81 -0.01 -7.04
N CYS A 176 22.61 0.53 -6.83
CA CYS A 176 21.90 1.32 -7.85
C CYS A 176 22.22 2.82 -7.79
N VAL A 177 22.99 3.26 -6.78
CA VAL A 177 23.33 4.66 -6.58
C VAL A 177 24.78 4.90 -6.96
N PRO A 178 25.08 5.80 -7.93
CA PRO A 178 26.47 6.16 -8.25
C PRO A 178 27.20 6.68 -7.01
N VAL A 179 28.45 6.29 -6.85
CA VAL A 179 29.33 6.67 -5.71
C VAL A 179 29.45 8.20 -5.52
N ARG A 180 29.12 8.99 -6.54
CA ARG A 180 29.14 10.47 -6.49
C ARG A 180 28.14 11.11 -5.51
N THR A 181 27.20 10.35 -4.95
CA THR A 181 26.24 10.85 -3.95
C THR A 181 26.73 10.70 -2.50
N VAL A 182 27.84 10.02 -2.29
CA VAL A 182 28.48 9.98 -0.98
C VAL A 182 29.32 11.24 -0.84
N LYS A 183 28.96 12.17 0.08
CA LYS A 183 29.84 13.29 0.46
C LYS A 183 31.21 12.70 0.78
N GLU A 184 32.26 13.26 0.18
CA GLU A 184 33.62 12.90 0.53
C GLU A 184 33.77 12.94 2.05
N ALA A 185 34.32 11.85 2.59
CA ALA A 185 34.56 11.78 4.04
C ALA A 185 35.57 12.87 4.41
N ARG A 186 35.15 13.78 5.29
CA ARG A 186 36.03 14.79 5.90
C ARG A 186 36.27 14.41 7.36
N SER A 187 37.42 14.82 7.86
CA SER A 187 37.70 14.71 9.29
C SER A 187 36.67 15.51 10.10
N PRO A 188 36.18 15.00 11.26
CA PRO A 188 35.37 15.82 12.17
C PRO A 188 36.03 17.14 12.60
N LEU A 189 37.35 17.27 12.43
CA LEU A 189 38.09 18.49 12.71
C LEU A 189 38.00 19.54 11.57
N ASP A 190 37.40 19.14 10.41
CA ASP A 190 37.31 19.98 9.21
C ASP A 190 35.91 20.59 9.01
N PHE A 191 35.01 20.49 9.99
CA PHE A 191 33.67 21.12 10.02
C PHE A 191 33.27 21.61 11.39
#